data_7348763d97d3f2c562a12cab8b71390b
#
_entry.id   7348763d97d3f2c562a12cab8b71390b
#
_cell.length_a   1.000
_cell.length_b   1.000
_cell.length_c   1.000
_cell.angle_alpha   90.00
_cell.angle_beta   90.00
_cell.angle_gamma   90.00
#
_symmetry.space_group_name_H-M   'P 1'
#
loop_
_entity.id
_entity.type
_entity.pdbx_description
1 polymer ?
#
loop_
_entity_poly.entity_id
_entity_poly.type
_entity_poly.pdbx_seq_one_letter_code
_entity_poly.pdbx_strand_id
1 'polypeptide(L)'
;MILELIIVLVLLVLAFKSLKILRPYEKGVVERLGKYQRTVESGLVVIIPFIEAIKKVDMREQVVDVPPQEVITKDNTVVVVDCVIFYEVVDPFNAVYNVVDFYQAITKLAQTNLRNIIGDLELDQTLTSREMINTQLREVLDEATDKWGTRVVRVEIQRIEPPGDIVEAMSKQMKAERMKRAAILEAEGYKQSEIKRAEGDKQAAILEAEGKAEAIKKVADANKYREIAIAEGQAKAILSVFRAMHEGDPTNDIIALKYLEALEKVADGRATKILLPVEATGILGSIAGISEMLSDPEDKGVSEVETESQPAEKPEKH
;
A
#
# COMPACT_ATOMS: atom_id res chain seq x y z
N MET A 1 71.51 -29.46 -55.62
CA MET A 1 71.08 -30.00 -54.31
C MET A 1 71.01 -28.97 -53.23
N ILE A 2 72.10 -28.26 -52.77
CA ILE A 2 72.04 -27.27 -51.67
C ILE A 2 71.15 -26.05 -52.01
N LEU A 3 71.21 -25.53 -53.23
CA LEU A 3 70.41 -24.39 -53.69
C LEU A 3 68.92 -24.73 -53.75
N GLU A 4 68.57 -25.92 -54.23
CA GLU A 4 67.21 -26.40 -54.28
C GLU A 4 66.62 -26.57 -52.87
N LEU A 5 67.39 -27.09 -51.92
CA LEU A 5 66.98 -27.23 -50.53
C LEU A 5 66.74 -25.89 -49.87
N ILE A 6 67.55 -24.88 -50.18
CA ILE A 6 67.37 -23.50 -49.70
C ILE A 6 66.13 -22.88 -50.29
N ILE A 7 65.84 -23.09 -51.59
CA ILE A 7 64.64 -22.58 -52.25
C ILE A 7 63.35 -23.21 -51.61
N VAL A 8 63.33 -24.51 -51.38
CA VAL A 8 62.25 -25.25 -50.74
C VAL A 8 62.05 -24.75 -49.32
N LEU A 9 63.14 -24.55 -48.55
CA LEU A 9 63.05 -24.01 -47.19
C LEU A 9 62.43 -22.59 -47.17
N VAL A 10 62.87 -21.73 -48.09
CA VAL A 10 62.32 -20.35 -48.22
C VAL A 10 60.84 -20.39 -48.59
N LEU A 11 60.43 -21.23 -49.54
CA LEU A 11 59.03 -21.39 -49.90
C LEU A 11 58.15 -21.91 -48.72
N LEU A 12 58.73 -22.85 -47.94
CA LEU A 12 58.05 -23.40 -46.78
C LEU A 12 57.85 -22.33 -45.67
N VAL A 13 58.87 -21.51 -45.40
CA VAL A 13 58.86 -20.38 -44.49
C VAL A 13 57.80 -19.32 -44.94
N LEU A 14 57.76 -19.02 -46.26
CA LEU A 14 56.79 -18.11 -46.84
C LEU A 14 55.38 -18.64 -46.70
N ALA A 15 55.18 -19.94 -46.94
CA ALA A 15 53.85 -20.59 -46.76
C ALA A 15 53.36 -20.51 -45.32
N PHE A 16 54.24 -20.76 -44.35
CA PHE A 16 53.87 -20.62 -42.93
C PHE A 16 53.56 -19.17 -42.54
N LYS A 17 54.30 -18.18 -43.03
CA LYS A 17 54.03 -16.76 -42.79
C LYS A 17 52.78 -16.24 -43.48
N SER A 18 52.35 -16.90 -44.57
CA SER A 18 51.12 -16.59 -45.31
C SER A 18 49.84 -16.91 -44.55
N LEU A 19 49.88 -17.86 -43.63
CA LEU A 19 48.74 -18.31 -42.87
C LEU A 19 48.57 -17.44 -41.60
N LYS A 20 47.46 -16.74 -41.49
CA LYS A 20 47.07 -15.98 -40.29
C LYS A 20 45.74 -16.49 -39.75
N ILE A 21 45.67 -16.67 -38.46
CA ILE A 21 44.44 -17.08 -37.75
C ILE A 21 43.82 -15.85 -37.11
N LEU A 22 42.56 -15.60 -37.43
CA LEU A 22 41.72 -14.61 -36.79
C LEU A 22 40.76 -15.32 -35.83
N ARG A 23 40.68 -14.80 -34.62
CA ARG A 23 39.77 -15.33 -33.60
C ARG A 23 38.32 -15.03 -33.95
N PRO A 24 37.32 -15.73 -33.39
CA PRO A 24 35.89 -15.53 -33.71
C PRO A 24 35.38 -14.11 -33.48
N TYR A 25 36.01 -13.37 -32.59
CA TYR A 25 35.68 -12.00 -32.24
C TYR A 25 36.53 -10.94 -32.94
N GLU A 26 37.48 -11.35 -33.81
CA GLU A 26 38.38 -10.47 -34.58
C GLU A 26 37.94 -10.44 -36.05
N LYS A 27 37.87 -9.25 -36.63
CA LYS A 27 37.87 -9.09 -38.10
C LYS A 27 39.20 -8.52 -38.56
N GLY A 28 39.62 -8.86 -39.75
CA GLY A 28 40.87 -8.40 -40.30
C GLY A 28 40.65 -7.44 -41.44
N VAL A 29 41.34 -6.30 -41.42
CA VAL A 29 41.43 -5.38 -42.54
C VAL A 29 42.74 -5.66 -43.25
N VAL A 30 42.66 -6.13 -44.52
CA VAL A 30 43.83 -6.48 -45.34
C VAL A 30 44.21 -5.30 -46.20
N GLU A 31 45.45 -4.85 -46.03
CA GLU A 31 46.13 -3.81 -46.84
C GLU A 31 47.12 -4.46 -47.78
N ARG A 32 47.12 -4.06 -49.06
CA ARG A 32 48.13 -4.44 -50.02
C ARG A 32 48.91 -3.20 -50.44
N LEU A 33 50.21 -3.15 -50.12
CA LEU A 33 51.08 -2.03 -50.41
C LEU A 33 50.48 -0.66 -50.01
N GLY A 34 49.87 -0.62 -48.80
CA GLY A 34 49.25 0.59 -48.25
C GLY A 34 47.84 0.94 -48.78
N LYS A 35 47.28 0.13 -49.66
CA LYS A 35 45.90 0.29 -50.12
C LYS A 35 44.99 -0.74 -49.47
N TYR A 36 43.79 -0.34 -49.01
CA TYR A 36 42.76 -1.27 -48.60
C TYR A 36 42.38 -2.22 -49.73
N GLN A 37 42.31 -3.50 -49.45
CA GLN A 37 41.93 -4.52 -50.41
C GLN A 37 40.60 -5.18 -50.05
N ARG A 38 40.50 -5.73 -48.85
CA ARG A 38 39.33 -6.45 -48.37
C ARG A 38 39.28 -6.53 -46.85
N THR A 39 38.08 -6.64 -46.32
CA THR A 39 37.85 -7.07 -44.93
C THR A 39 37.65 -8.56 -44.91
N VAL A 40 38.22 -9.25 -43.96
CA VAL A 40 38.15 -10.70 -43.78
C VAL A 40 37.56 -11.03 -42.44
N GLU A 41 36.72 -12.07 -42.43
CA GLU A 41 36.08 -12.57 -41.22
C GLU A 41 37.00 -13.51 -40.44
N SER A 42 36.54 -13.98 -39.27
CA SER A 42 37.26 -14.93 -38.43
C SER A 42 37.57 -16.26 -39.16
N GLY A 43 38.66 -16.86 -38.78
CA GLY A 43 39.11 -18.14 -39.35
C GLY A 43 40.51 -18.10 -39.89
N LEU A 44 40.81 -19.03 -40.79
CA LEU A 44 42.13 -19.12 -41.45
C LEU A 44 42.15 -18.19 -42.68
N VAL A 45 43.02 -17.20 -42.64
CA VAL A 45 43.19 -16.21 -43.70
C VAL A 45 44.56 -16.38 -44.33
N VAL A 46 44.59 -16.44 -45.67
CA VAL A 46 45.83 -16.47 -46.45
C VAL A 46 46.17 -15.06 -46.89
N ILE A 47 47.38 -14.59 -46.51
CA ILE A 47 47.94 -13.29 -46.91
C ILE A 47 49.26 -13.51 -47.67
N ILE A 48 49.57 -12.58 -48.55
CA ILE A 48 50.84 -12.59 -49.26
C ILE A 48 51.90 -11.88 -48.39
N PRO A 49 52.84 -12.63 -47.79
CA PRO A 49 53.86 -12.02 -46.93
C PRO A 49 54.66 -10.93 -47.68
N PHE A 50 55.04 -9.87 -46.99
CA PHE A 50 55.70 -8.66 -47.47
C PHE A 50 54.88 -7.70 -48.34
N ILE A 51 53.83 -8.18 -49.01
CA ILE A 51 52.96 -7.36 -49.87
C ILE A 51 51.65 -7.00 -49.15
N GLU A 52 51.09 -7.94 -48.39
CA GLU A 52 49.83 -7.76 -47.63
C GLU A 52 50.11 -7.67 -46.13
N ALA A 53 49.46 -6.71 -45.50
CA ALA A 53 49.41 -6.54 -44.04
C ALA A 53 47.99 -6.70 -43.57
N ILE A 54 47.80 -7.31 -42.40
CA ILE A 54 46.48 -7.44 -41.77
C ILE A 54 46.42 -6.66 -40.47
N LYS A 55 45.46 -5.74 -40.34
CA LYS A 55 45.12 -5.06 -39.10
C LYS A 55 43.96 -5.79 -38.47
N LYS A 56 44.12 -6.27 -37.27
CA LYS A 56 43.09 -6.97 -36.51
C LYS A 56 42.27 -5.95 -35.72
N VAL A 57 40.97 -6.07 -35.82
CA VAL A 57 39.99 -5.25 -35.09
C VAL A 57 39.13 -6.15 -34.22
N ASP A 58 39.05 -5.87 -32.93
CA ASP A 58 38.19 -6.57 -31.98
C ASP A 58 36.75 -6.01 -32.11
N MET A 59 35.79 -6.92 -32.33
CA MET A 59 34.39 -6.57 -32.55
C MET A 59 33.54 -6.62 -31.27
N ARG A 60 34.14 -7.01 -30.15
CA ARG A 60 33.43 -7.09 -28.86
C ARG A 60 33.18 -5.70 -28.31
N GLU A 61 32.22 -5.61 -27.41
CA GLU A 61 32.00 -4.42 -26.61
C GLU A 61 33.27 -4.07 -25.81
N GLN A 62 33.67 -2.84 -25.92
CA GLN A 62 34.85 -2.29 -25.26
C GLN A 62 34.45 -1.10 -24.40
N VAL A 63 35.28 -0.77 -23.43
CA VAL A 63 35.04 0.27 -22.45
C VAL A 63 36.08 1.36 -22.56
N VAL A 64 35.61 2.61 -22.59
CA VAL A 64 36.44 3.80 -22.47
C VAL A 64 36.08 4.53 -21.18
N ASP A 65 37.07 4.69 -20.33
CA ASP A 65 36.95 5.50 -19.12
C ASP A 65 37.26 6.97 -19.44
N VAL A 66 36.34 7.85 -19.20
CA VAL A 66 36.46 9.29 -19.40
C VAL A 66 36.92 9.91 -18.09
N PRO A 67 38.13 10.51 -18.06
CA PRO A 67 38.69 11.04 -16.82
C PRO A 67 37.85 12.17 -16.25
N PRO A 68 37.79 12.30 -14.90
CA PRO A 68 37.07 13.33 -14.22
C PRO A 68 37.39 14.72 -14.72
N GLN A 69 36.36 15.57 -14.83
CA GLN A 69 36.52 16.97 -15.21
C GLN A 69 35.57 17.86 -14.39
N GLU A 70 36.01 19.08 -14.16
CA GLU A 70 35.22 20.12 -13.55
C GLU A 70 34.29 20.76 -14.57
N VAL A 71 33.02 20.86 -14.21
CA VAL A 71 31.94 21.47 -14.99
C VAL A 71 31.16 22.41 -14.11
N ILE A 72 30.72 23.53 -14.67
CA ILE A 72 29.87 24.50 -14.00
C ILE A 72 28.42 24.25 -14.43
N THR A 73 27.56 24.01 -13.47
CA THR A 73 26.11 23.84 -13.67
C THR A 73 25.44 25.19 -13.93
N LYS A 74 24.17 25.16 -14.37
CA LYS A 74 23.38 26.35 -14.67
C LYS A 74 23.22 27.30 -13.47
N ASP A 75 23.15 26.75 -12.26
CA ASP A 75 23.10 27.47 -10.98
C ASP A 75 24.48 27.90 -10.46
N ASN A 76 25.48 27.89 -11.34
CA ASN A 76 26.86 28.33 -11.09
C ASN A 76 27.60 27.52 -10.02
N THR A 77 27.26 26.25 -9.84
CA THR A 77 27.97 25.32 -8.94
C THR A 77 28.99 24.52 -9.72
N VAL A 78 30.24 24.45 -9.23
CA VAL A 78 31.28 23.61 -9.82
C VAL A 78 31.07 22.16 -9.39
N VAL A 79 30.98 21.23 -10.34
CA VAL A 79 30.87 19.78 -10.06
C VAL A 79 31.95 19.02 -10.77
N VAL A 80 32.49 17.99 -10.13
CA VAL A 80 33.40 17.04 -10.75
C VAL A 80 32.59 15.86 -11.27
N VAL A 81 32.74 15.57 -12.57
CA VAL A 81 31.97 14.50 -13.23
C VAL A 81 32.88 13.62 -14.04
N ASP A 82 32.67 12.30 -13.95
CA ASP A 82 33.27 11.28 -14.79
C ASP A 82 32.20 10.35 -15.37
N CYS A 83 32.55 9.72 -16.51
CA CYS A 83 31.62 8.76 -17.13
C CYS A 83 32.42 7.63 -17.81
N VAL A 84 31.70 6.56 -18.09
CA VAL A 84 32.21 5.39 -18.83
C VAL A 84 31.37 5.20 -20.08
N ILE A 85 32.05 4.92 -21.19
CA ILE A 85 31.44 4.71 -22.48
C ILE A 85 31.64 3.26 -22.89
N PHE A 86 30.56 2.57 -23.19
CA PHE A 86 30.57 1.23 -23.77
C PHE A 86 30.30 1.33 -25.26
N TYR A 87 31.21 0.79 -26.06
CA TYR A 87 31.12 0.85 -27.51
C TYR A 87 31.51 -0.46 -28.15
N GLU A 88 31.05 -0.69 -29.37
CA GLU A 88 31.44 -1.80 -30.22
C GLU A 88 31.85 -1.32 -31.61
N VAL A 89 32.72 -2.03 -32.26
CA VAL A 89 33.08 -1.75 -33.64
C VAL A 89 32.11 -2.46 -34.57
N VAL A 90 31.40 -1.72 -35.43
CA VAL A 90 30.46 -2.25 -36.41
C VAL A 90 31.13 -2.44 -37.76
N ASP A 91 31.87 -1.41 -38.20
CA ASP A 91 32.61 -1.43 -39.45
C ASP A 91 34.13 -1.32 -39.22
N PRO A 92 34.86 -2.42 -39.37
CA PRO A 92 36.33 -2.43 -39.19
C PRO A 92 37.10 -1.52 -40.14
N PHE A 93 36.55 -1.28 -41.36
CA PHE A 93 37.20 -0.39 -42.35
C PHE A 93 37.20 1.05 -41.84
N ASN A 94 36.03 1.56 -41.48
CA ASN A 94 35.92 2.92 -40.99
C ASN A 94 36.62 3.13 -39.65
N ALA A 95 36.64 2.11 -38.77
CA ALA A 95 37.36 2.17 -37.50
C ALA A 95 38.90 2.29 -37.67
N VAL A 96 39.43 1.72 -38.74
CA VAL A 96 40.88 1.77 -38.98
C VAL A 96 41.33 3.01 -39.76
N TYR A 97 40.48 3.55 -40.64
CA TYR A 97 40.91 4.60 -41.57
C TYR A 97 40.30 5.98 -41.30
N ASN A 98 39.13 6.07 -40.65
CA ASN A 98 38.46 7.34 -40.45
C ASN A 98 38.87 8.04 -39.14
N VAL A 99 39.47 7.32 -38.22
CA VAL A 99 39.94 7.90 -36.94
C VAL A 99 41.38 7.38 -36.63
N VAL A 100 42.25 8.29 -36.23
CA VAL A 100 43.65 7.94 -35.92
C VAL A 100 43.72 7.29 -34.53
N ASP A 101 43.07 7.90 -33.56
CA ASP A 101 43.00 7.43 -32.19
C ASP A 101 41.55 7.59 -31.70
N PHE A 102 40.84 6.50 -31.76
CA PHE A 102 39.43 6.46 -31.33
C PHE A 102 39.28 6.81 -29.87
N TYR A 103 40.16 6.29 -29.01
CA TYR A 103 40.09 6.51 -27.57
C TYR A 103 40.20 8.00 -27.22
N GLN A 104 41.18 8.70 -27.78
CA GLN A 104 41.33 10.14 -27.57
C GLN A 104 40.17 10.94 -28.15
N ALA A 105 39.72 10.58 -29.35
CA ALA A 105 38.64 11.28 -30.02
C ALA A 105 37.33 11.19 -29.24
N ILE A 106 36.91 9.99 -28.85
CA ILE A 106 35.66 9.77 -28.10
C ILE A 106 35.74 10.38 -26.70
N THR A 107 36.91 10.29 -26.03
CA THR A 107 37.09 10.91 -24.70
C THR A 107 36.91 12.42 -24.77
N LYS A 108 37.53 13.09 -25.74
CA LYS A 108 37.41 14.55 -25.90
C LYS A 108 36.01 14.97 -26.30
N LEU A 109 35.37 14.21 -27.16
CA LEU A 109 33.97 14.43 -27.56
C LEU A 109 33.03 14.28 -26.36
N ALA A 110 33.20 13.22 -25.58
CA ALA A 110 32.44 12.99 -24.37
C ALA A 110 32.61 14.10 -23.33
N GLN A 111 33.84 14.51 -23.06
CA GLN A 111 34.14 15.60 -22.14
C GLN A 111 33.46 16.91 -22.55
N THR A 112 33.46 17.22 -23.85
CA THR A 112 32.84 18.46 -24.35
C THR A 112 31.32 18.42 -24.23
N ASN A 113 30.71 17.31 -24.64
CA ASN A 113 29.25 17.18 -24.60
C ASN A 113 28.74 17.02 -23.16
N LEU A 114 29.45 16.30 -22.29
CA LEU A 114 29.14 16.20 -20.87
C LEU A 114 29.12 17.58 -20.22
N ARG A 115 30.08 18.43 -20.55
CA ARG A 115 30.13 19.83 -20.07
C ARG A 115 28.91 20.62 -20.56
N ASN A 116 28.52 20.48 -21.81
CA ASN A 116 27.36 21.19 -22.36
C ASN A 116 26.07 20.73 -21.66
N ILE A 117 25.85 19.42 -21.59
CA ILE A 117 24.61 18.85 -21.00
C ILE A 117 24.48 19.25 -19.52
N ILE A 118 25.57 19.15 -18.74
CA ILE A 118 25.56 19.51 -17.31
C ILE A 118 25.43 21.03 -17.13
N GLY A 119 26.06 21.81 -18.02
CA GLY A 119 25.97 23.28 -17.98
C GLY A 119 24.57 23.84 -18.20
N ASP A 120 23.71 23.08 -18.86
CA ASP A 120 22.30 23.43 -19.08
C ASP A 120 21.36 23.00 -17.92
N LEU A 121 21.86 22.19 -16.99
CA LEU A 121 21.12 21.65 -15.86
C LEU A 121 21.48 22.32 -14.53
N GLU A 122 20.49 22.40 -13.64
CA GLU A 122 20.74 22.77 -12.24
C GLU A 122 21.37 21.60 -11.49
N LEU A 123 22.06 21.86 -10.38
CA LEU A 123 22.74 20.84 -9.58
C LEU A 123 21.79 19.71 -9.16
N ASP A 124 20.61 20.06 -8.66
CA ASP A 124 19.59 19.10 -8.24
C ASP A 124 19.13 18.19 -9.39
N GLN A 125 18.95 18.77 -10.58
CA GLN A 125 18.62 18.02 -11.80
C GLN A 125 19.76 17.10 -12.23
N THR A 126 21.00 17.58 -12.14
CA THR A 126 22.19 16.81 -12.48
C THR A 126 22.34 15.58 -11.60
N LEU A 127 22.00 15.68 -10.31
CA LEU A 127 22.08 14.57 -9.36
C LEU A 127 20.91 13.58 -9.51
N THR A 128 19.72 14.05 -9.88
CA THR A 128 18.50 13.23 -9.93
C THR A 128 18.20 12.64 -11.30
N SER A 129 18.66 13.28 -12.39
CA SER A 129 18.29 12.93 -13.77
C SER A 129 19.43 12.26 -14.55
N ARG A 130 20.21 11.41 -13.88
CA ARG A 130 21.37 10.72 -14.51
C ARG A 130 21.00 9.96 -15.78
N GLU A 131 19.84 9.28 -15.79
CA GLU A 131 19.37 8.50 -16.93
C GLU A 131 19.12 9.38 -18.17
N MET A 132 18.58 10.58 -17.97
CA MET A 132 18.39 11.55 -19.04
C MET A 132 19.74 12.00 -19.62
N ILE A 133 20.71 12.32 -18.75
CA ILE A 133 22.06 12.73 -19.17
C ILE A 133 22.74 11.60 -19.93
N ASN A 134 22.69 10.36 -19.43
CA ASN A 134 23.25 9.18 -20.07
C ASN A 134 22.67 8.98 -21.48
N THR A 135 21.34 9.15 -21.62
CA THR A 135 20.64 9.00 -22.90
C THR A 135 21.06 10.08 -23.90
N GLN A 136 21.04 11.35 -23.48
CA GLN A 136 21.43 12.46 -24.34
C GLN A 136 22.91 12.35 -24.77
N LEU A 137 23.78 12.01 -23.82
CA LEU A 137 25.21 11.86 -24.14
C LEU A 137 25.44 10.68 -25.10
N ARG A 138 24.73 9.55 -24.89
CA ARG A 138 24.79 8.41 -25.79
C ARG A 138 24.37 8.79 -27.21
N GLU A 139 23.25 9.50 -27.38
CA GLU A 139 22.75 9.91 -28.69
C GLU A 139 23.74 10.79 -29.46
N VAL A 140 24.30 11.80 -28.80
CA VAL A 140 25.28 12.71 -29.42
C VAL A 140 26.56 11.98 -29.73
N LEU A 141 27.04 11.07 -28.88
CA LEU A 141 28.26 10.31 -29.14
C LEU A 141 28.05 9.30 -30.26
N ASP A 142 26.93 8.59 -30.32
CA ASP A 142 26.60 7.59 -31.33
C ASP A 142 26.53 8.22 -32.72
N GLU A 143 25.85 9.37 -32.87
CA GLU A 143 25.82 10.13 -34.14
C GLU A 143 27.23 10.51 -34.64
N ALA A 144 28.08 10.92 -33.72
CA ALA A 144 29.43 11.32 -34.08
C ALA A 144 30.33 10.11 -34.41
N THR A 145 30.18 9.00 -33.70
CA THR A 145 31.01 7.79 -33.86
C THR A 145 30.60 6.88 -34.99
N ASP A 146 29.37 7.02 -35.50
CA ASP A 146 28.87 6.27 -36.66
C ASP A 146 29.81 6.43 -37.89
N LYS A 147 30.30 7.65 -38.12
CA LYS A 147 31.30 7.93 -39.18
C LYS A 147 32.62 7.22 -38.99
N TRP A 148 32.95 6.81 -37.78
CA TRP A 148 34.16 6.03 -37.45
C TRP A 148 33.89 4.53 -37.45
N GLY A 149 32.68 4.09 -37.84
CA GLY A 149 32.32 2.68 -37.90
C GLY A 149 32.21 2.03 -36.53
N THR A 150 31.92 2.81 -35.51
CA THR A 150 31.72 2.38 -34.13
C THR A 150 30.36 2.82 -33.63
N ARG A 151 29.73 2.00 -32.78
CA ARG A 151 28.46 2.27 -32.16
C ARG A 151 28.66 2.44 -30.67
N VAL A 152 28.06 3.47 -30.09
CA VAL A 152 28.00 3.64 -28.65
C VAL A 152 26.77 2.87 -28.12
N VAL A 153 27.01 1.79 -27.39
CA VAL A 153 25.97 0.94 -26.82
C VAL A 153 25.27 1.66 -25.67
N ARG A 154 26.08 2.16 -24.73
CA ARG A 154 25.59 2.93 -23.58
C ARG A 154 26.68 3.83 -23.01
N VAL A 155 26.23 4.83 -22.29
CA VAL A 155 27.09 5.73 -21.51
C VAL A 155 26.56 5.75 -20.09
N GLU A 156 27.44 5.71 -19.12
CA GLU A 156 27.06 5.76 -17.71
C GLU A 156 27.93 6.76 -16.96
N ILE A 157 27.28 7.68 -16.25
CA ILE A 157 27.95 8.57 -15.32
C ILE A 157 28.34 7.75 -14.08
N GLN A 158 29.63 7.70 -13.77
CA GLN A 158 30.13 7.01 -12.57
C GLN A 158 29.92 7.88 -11.34
N ARG A 159 30.34 9.14 -11.42
CA ARG A 159 30.38 10.03 -10.27
C ARG A 159 29.94 11.44 -10.66
N ILE A 160 29.24 12.09 -9.73
CA ILE A 160 28.97 13.52 -9.75
C ILE A 160 29.24 14.00 -8.33
N GLU A 161 30.33 14.76 -8.17
CA GLU A 161 30.77 15.27 -6.88
C GLU A 161 30.65 16.79 -6.83
N PRO A 162 29.65 17.34 -6.15
CA PRO A 162 29.59 18.76 -5.84
C PRO A 162 30.58 19.13 -4.72
N PRO A 163 30.92 20.41 -4.55
CA PRO A 163 31.75 20.88 -3.44
C PRO A 163 31.16 20.50 -2.08
N GLY A 164 32.05 20.22 -1.11
CA GLY A 164 31.64 19.71 0.20
C GLY A 164 30.76 20.65 1.00
N ASP A 165 30.96 21.97 0.89
CA ASP A 165 30.14 23.00 1.50
C ASP A 165 28.68 23.00 0.97
N ILE A 166 28.51 22.81 -0.31
CA ILE A 166 27.21 22.66 -0.96
C ILE A 166 26.52 21.38 -0.49
N VAL A 167 27.25 20.27 -0.44
CA VAL A 167 26.72 18.98 0.07
C VAL A 167 26.21 19.12 1.51
N GLU A 168 26.98 19.82 2.35
CA GLU A 168 26.56 20.05 3.75
C GLU A 168 25.30 20.93 3.83
N ALA A 169 25.24 22.02 3.03
CA ALA A 169 24.07 22.88 2.98
C ALA A 169 22.82 22.13 2.49
N MET A 170 22.91 21.38 1.40
CA MET A 170 21.85 20.54 0.86
C MET A 170 21.39 19.49 1.87
N SER A 171 22.33 18.83 2.55
CA SER A 171 22.01 17.85 3.59
C SER A 171 21.20 18.46 4.73
N LYS A 172 21.59 19.65 5.20
CA LYS A 172 20.84 20.38 6.25
C LYS A 172 19.44 20.76 5.75
N GLN A 173 19.34 21.28 4.54
CA GLN A 173 18.06 21.67 3.92
C GLN A 173 17.13 20.44 3.77
N MET A 174 17.63 19.34 3.19
CA MET A 174 16.85 18.12 3.02
C MET A 174 16.41 17.52 4.36
N LYS A 175 17.28 17.56 5.38
CA LYS A 175 16.92 17.12 6.74
C LYS A 175 15.79 17.96 7.32
N ALA A 176 15.87 19.30 7.19
CA ALA A 176 14.81 20.18 7.65
C ALA A 176 13.49 19.97 6.90
N GLU A 177 13.55 19.78 5.59
CA GLU A 177 12.36 19.51 4.77
C GLU A 177 11.73 18.14 5.12
N ARG A 178 12.55 17.09 5.31
CA ARG A 178 12.06 15.78 5.76
C ARG A 178 11.42 15.86 7.14
N MET A 179 12.01 16.61 8.07
CA MET A 179 11.43 16.83 9.40
C MET A 179 10.09 17.57 9.30
N LYS A 180 10.01 18.61 8.46
CA LYS A 180 8.75 19.32 8.21
C LYS A 180 7.68 18.41 7.62
N ARG A 181 8.02 17.62 6.59
CA ARG A 181 7.08 16.68 5.98
C ARG A 181 6.63 15.59 6.97
N ALA A 182 7.56 15.08 7.79
CA ALA A 182 7.23 14.10 8.84
C ALA A 182 6.25 14.69 9.86
N ALA A 183 6.47 15.91 10.34
CA ALA A 183 5.57 16.57 11.29
C ALA A 183 4.17 16.83 10.67
N ILE A 184 4.11 17.21 9.40
CA ILE A 184 2.82 17.38 8.69
C ILE A 184 2.08 16.06 8.57
N LEU A 185 2.75 14.99 8.12
CA LEU A 185 2.15 13.67 7.97
C LEU A 185 1.70 13.08 9.32
N GLU A 186 2.46 13.33 10.37
CA GLU A 186 2.10 12.92 11.74
C GLU A 186 0.82 13.64 12.21
N ALA A 187 0.78 14.97 12.00
CA ALA A 187 -0.40 15.78 12.36
C ALA A 187 -1.65 15.39 11.53
N GLU A 188 -1.48 15.12 10.23
CA GLU A 188 -2.56 14.65 9.37
C GLU A 188 -3.01 13.24 9.77
N GLY A 189 -2.08 12.35 10.10
CA GLY A 189 -2.35 11.00 10.60
C GLY A 189 -3.13 11.03 11.91
N TYR A 190 -2.73 11.89 12.85
CA TYR A 190 -3.44 12.10 14.10
C TYR A 190 -4.87 12.61 13.87
N LYS A 191 -5.00 13.67 13.04
CA LYS A 191 -6.32 14.22 12.66
C LYS A 191 -7.22 13.14 12.04
N GLN A 192 -6.69 12.37 11.11
CA GLN A 192 -7.45 11.32 10.43
C GLN A 192 -7.85 10.18 11.39
N SER A 193 -6.96 9.84 12.33
CA SER A 193 -7.23 8.86 13.39
C SER A 193 -8.38 9.32 14.28
N GLU A 194 -8.36 10.58 14.74
CA GLU A 194 -9.43 11.15 15.59
C GLU A 194 -10.78 11.23 14.85
N ILE A 195 -10.76 11.62 13.57
CA ILE A 195 -11.99 11.63 12.76
C ILE A 195 -12.56 10.22 12.65
N LYS A 196 -11.73 9.22 12.28
CA LYS A 196 -12.18 7.84 12.15
C LYS A 196 -12.66 7.24 13.47
N ARG A 197 -12.02 7.62 14.58
CA ARG A 197 -12.45 7.20 15.92
C ARG A 197 -13.82 7.78 16.25
N ALA A 198 -14.00 9.08 16.05
CA ALA A 198 -15.28 9.75 16.28
C ALA A 198 -16.40 9.21 15.37
N GLU A 199 -16.09 8.90 14.11
CA GLU A 199 -17.04 8.24 13.20
C GLU A 199 -17.40 6.83 13.67
N GLY A 200 -16.41 6.07 14.14
CA GLY A 200 -16.61 4.73 14.72
C GLY A 200 -17.47 4.77 15.98
N ASP A 201 -17.22 5.70 16.89
CA ASP A 201 -17.98 5.88 18.12
C ASP A 201 -19.44 6.29 17.81
N LYS A 202 -19.62 7.21 16.84
CA LYS A 202 -20.94 7.61 16.36
C LYS A 202 -21.68 6.41 15.77
N GLN A 203 -21.04 5.63 14.92
CA GLN A 203 -21.67 4.47 14.30
C GLN A 203 -22.02 3.38 15.33
N ALA A 204 -21.14 3.15 16.31
CA ALA A 204 -21.39 2.23 17.40
C ALA A 204 -22.60 2.65 18.23
N ALA A 205 -22.70 3.95 18.57
CA ALA A 205 -23.83 4.48 19.33
C ALA A 205 -25.17 4.35 18.55
N ILE A 206 -25.14 4.60 17.23
CA ILE A 206 -26.31 4.43 16.36
C ILE A 206 -26.75 2.96 16.35
N LEU A 207 -25.84 2.04 16.09
CA LEU A 207 -26.13 0.60 16.04
C LEU A 207 -26.63 0.07 17.39
N GLU A 208 -26.09 0.57 18.51
CA GLU A 208 -26.55 0.21 19.84
C GLU A 208 -27.99 0.71 20.09
N ALA A 209 -28.27 1.97 19.69
CA ALA A 209 -29.60 2.53 19.82
C ALA A 209 -30.63 1.80 18.94
N GLU A 210 -30.29 1.49 17.70
CA GLU A 210 -31.12 0.70 16.79
C GLU A 210 -31.36 -0.71 17.33
N GLY A 211 -30.29 -1.38 17.82
CA GLY A 211 -30.42 -2.70 18.45
C GLY A 211 -31.30 -2.71 19.66
N LYS A 212 -31.22 -1.68 20.53
CA LYS A 212 -32.13 -1.52 21.68
C LYS A 212 -33.57 -1.28 21.23
N ALA A 213 -33.80 -0.42 20.24
CA ALA A 213 -35.12 -0.15 19.71
C ALA A 213 -35.76 -1.40 19.08
N GLU A 214 -35.00 -2.16 18.32
CA GLU A 214 -35.44 -3.41 17.72
C GLU A 214 -35.75 -4.49 18.80
N ALA A 215 -34.92 -4.58 19.83
CA ALA A 215 -35.12 -5.49 20.95
C ALA A 215 -36.44 -5.14 21.70
N ILE A 216 -36.67 -3.87 22.02
CA ILE A 216 -37.91 -3.40 22.66
C ILE A 216 -39.11 -3.73 21.78
N LYS A 217 -39.05 -3.47 20.48
CA LYS A 217 -40.10 -3.79 19.52
C LYS A 217 -40.42 -5.27 19.49
N LYS A 218 -39.41 -6.13 19.40
CA LYS A 218 -39.57 -7.59 19.42
C LYS A 218 -40.19 -8.10 20.73
N VAL A 219 -39.77 -7.52 21.87
CA VAL A 219 -40.38 -7.85 23.17
C VAL A 219 -41.83 -7.40 23.25
N ALA A 220 -42.17 -6.19 22.77
CA ALA A 220 -43.53 -5.69 22.72
C ALA A 220 -44.43 -6.56 21.80
N ASP A 221 -43.93 -6.94 20.63
CA ASP A 221 -44.65 -7.82 19.70
C ASP A 221 -44.85 -9.22 20.29
N ALA A 222 -43.86 -9.77 20.96
CA ALA A 222 -43.97 -11.04 21.66
C ALA A 222 -45.00 -10.99 22.83
N ASN A 223 -44.99 -9.91 23.61
CA ASN A 223 -45.99 -9.71 24.67
C ASN A 223 -47.40 -9.57 24.12
N LYS A 224 -47.60 -8.78 23.06
CA LYS A 224 -48.86 -8.65 22.36
C LYS A 224 -49.36 -10.01 21.86
N TYR A 225 -48.52 -10.80 21.22
CA TYR A 225 -48.87 -12.14 20.75
C TYR A 225 -49.25 -13.05 21.92
N ARG A 226 -48.49 -13.00 23.03
CA ARG A 226 -48.79 -13.76 24.24
C ARG A 226 -50.18 -13.37 24.82
N GLU A 227 -50.50 -12.07 24.92
CA GLU A 227 -51.78 -11.62 25.46
C GLU A 227 -52.95 -12.05 24.56
N ILE A 228 -52.78 -11.91 23.23
CA ILE A 228 -53.81 -12.39 22.28
C ILE A 228 -54.03 -13.90 22.43
N ALA A 229 -52.93 -14.68 22.47
CA ALA A 229 -53.02 -16.13 22.61
C ALA A 229 -53.67 -16.56 23.94
N ILE A 230 -53.39 -15.85 25.04
CA ILE A 230 -54.07 -16.07 26.35
C ILE A 230 -55.54 -15.72 26.26
N ALA A 231 -55.86 -14.56 25.66
CA ALA A 231 -57.27 -14.13 25.51
C ALA A 231 -58.12 -15.09 24.63
N GLU A 232 -57.53 -15.54 23.52
CA GLU A 232 -58.11 -16.56 22.64
C GLU A 232 -58.27 -17.90 23.36
N GLY A 233 -57.31 -18.31 24.14
CA GLY A 233 -57.31 -19.52 24.96
C GLY A 233 -58.45 -19.43 26.01
N GLN A 234 -58.60 -18.30 26.71
CA GLN A 234 -59.65 -18.05 27.68
C GLN A 234 -61.03 -18.01 27.02
N ALA A 235 -61.15 -17.33 25.86
CA ALA A 235 -62.43 -17.30 25.12
C ALA A 235 -62.85 -18.70 24.68
N LYS A 236 -61.90 -19.53 24.14
CA LYS A 236 -62.21 -20.92 23.80
C LYS A 236 -62.59 -21.78 25.02
N ALA A 237 -61.84 -21.57 26.13
CA ALA A 237 -62.16 -22.27 27.37
C ALA A 237 -63.57 -21.93 27.88
N ILE A 238 -63.92 -20.62 27.91
CA ILE A 238 -65.26 -20.16 28.30
C ILE A 238 -66.33 -20.74 27.37
N LEU A 239 -66.11 -20.64 26.04
CA LEU A 239 -67.07 -21.22 25.06
C LEU A 239 -67.24 -22.72 25.24
N SER A 240 -66.19 -23.46 25.53
CA SER A 240 -66.20 -24.89 25.77
C SER A 240 -66.98 -25.23 27.04
N VAL A 241 -66.79 -24.46 28.12
CA VAL A 241 -67.57 -24.61 29.37
C VAL A 241 -69.00 -24.32 29.15
N PHE A 242 -69.36 -23.20 28.45
CA PHE A 242 -70.75 -22.87 28.14
C PHE A 242 -71.41 -23.91 27.25
N ARG A 243 -70.71 -24.44 26.25
CA ARG A 243 -71.27 -25.51 25.40
C ARG A 243 -71.49 -26.78 26.18
N ALA A 244 -70.55 -27.20 27.04
CA ALA A 244 -70.67 -28.36 27.90
C ALA A 244 -71.83 -28.19 28.92
N MET A 245 -72.05 -26.97 29.43
CA MET A 245 -73.21 -26.66 30.29
C MET A 245 -74.56 -26.72 29.54
N HIS A 246 -74.59 -26.29 28.25
CA HIS A 246 -75.83 -26.31 27.45
C HIS A 246 -76.18 -27.74 26.99
N GLU A 247 -75.20 -28.58 26.70
CA GLU A 247 -75.41 -29.98 26.29
C GLU A 247 -75.68 -30.92 27.45
N GLY A 248 -75.27 -30.54 28.70
CA GLY A 248 -75.34 -31.39 29.88
C GLY A 248 -76.61 -31.20 30.78
N ASP A 249 -77.58 -30.36 30.40
CA ASP A 249 -78.83 -30.07 31.15
C ASP A 249 -78.53 -29.86 32.65
N PRO A 250 -78.00 -28.70 33.08
CA PRO A 250 -77.42 -28.50 34.41
C PRO A 250 -78.42 -28.51 35.48
N THR A 251 -78.32 -29.42 36.41
CA THR A 251 -79.11 -29.44 37.66
C THR A 251 -78.73 -28.24 38.54
N ASN A 252 -79.71 -27.73 39.33
CA ASN A 252 -79.51 -26.56 40.24
C ASN A 252 -78.24 -26.69 41.13
N ASP A 253 -77.83 -27.92 41.44
CA ASP A 253 -76.64 -28.19 42.28
C ASP A 253 -75.30 -27.78 41.60
N ILE A 254 -75.19 -27.93 40.29
CA ILE A 254 -74.02 -27.50 39.52
C ILE A 254 -73.89 -25.97 39.41
N ILE A 255 -75.01 -25.28 39.29
CA ILE A 255 -75.10 -23.84 39.31
C ILE A 255 -74.72 -23.29 40.69
N ALA A 256 -75.16 -23.94 41.79
CA ALA A 256 -74.72 -23.59 43.13
C ALA A 256 -73.22 -23.79 43.36
N LEU A 257 -72.65 -24.89 42.87
CA LEU A 257 -71.21 -25.15 42.97
C LEU A 257 -70.38 -24.10 42.23
N LYS A 258 -70.84 -23.69 41.03
CA LYS A 258 -70.15 -22.62 40.25
C LYS A 258 -70.33 -21.24 40.90
N TYR A 259 -71.41 -21.00 41.60
CA TYR A 259 -71.61 -19.78 42.37
C TYR A 259 -70.68 -19.73 43.58
N LEU A 260 -70.46 -20.86 44.28
CA LEU A 260 -69.50 -20.95 45.37
C LEU A 260 -68.03 -20.80 44.87
N GLU A 261 -67.65 -21.39 43.73
CA GLU A 261 -66.34 -21.23 43.12
C GLU A 261 -66.07 -19.76 42.67
N ALA A 262 -67.07 -19.06 42.19
CA ALA A 262 -67.02 -17.63 41.88
C ALA A 262 -66.88 -16.77 43.15
N LEU A 263 -67.59 -17.12 44.25
CA LEU A 263 -67.45 -16.45 45.53
C LEU A 263 -66.07 -16.67 46.17
N GLU A 264 -65.49 -17.87 46.06
CA GLU A 264 -64.11 -18.18 46.49
C GLU A 264 -63.07 -17.29 45.74
N LYS A 265 -63.18 -17.17 44.42
CA LYS A 265 -62.29 -16.30 43.62
C LYS A 265 -62.46 -14.81 43.96
N VAL A 266 -63.65 -14.38 44.36
CA VAL A 266 -63.91 -13.00 44.82
C VAL A 266 -63.31 -12.80 46.22
N ALA A 267 -63.42 -13.81 47.10
CA ALA A 267 -62.85 -13.74 48.44
C ALA A 267 -61.35 -13.80 48.52
N ASP A 268 -60.65 -14.47 47.51
CA ASP A 268 -59.21 -14.56 47.42
C ASP A 268 -58.55 -13.30 46.74
N GLY A 269 -59.40 -12.35 46.33
CA GLY A 269 -58.96 -11.06 45.77
C GLY A 269 -58.49 -10.09 46.87
N ARG A 270 -57.37 -9.41 46.69
CA ARG A 270 -56.79 -8.38 47.58
C ARG A 270 -57.63 -7.10 47.70
N ALA A 271 -58.96 -7.13 47.36
CA ALA A 271 -59.83 -5.98 47.42
C ALA A 271 -60.59 -5.95 48.75
N THR A 272 -60.37 -4.95 49.58
CA THR A 272 -60.94 -4.73 50.91
C THR A 272 -62.41 -4.26 50.92
N LYS A 273 -63.06 -4.17 49.75
CA LYS A 273 -64.49 -3.76 49.69
C LYS A 273 -65.25 -4.65 48.73
N ILE A 274 -66.10 -5.53 49.27
CA ILE A 274 -67.03 -6.36 48.51
C ILE A 274 -68.35 -5.71 48.59
N LEU A 275 -68.92 -5.20 47.50
CA LEU A 275 -70.30 -4.72 47.40
C LEU A 275 -71.20 -5.92 47.10
N LEU A 276 -71.86 -6.41 48.13
CA LEU A 276 -72.90 -7.46 48.00
C LEU A 276 -74.27 -6.86 47.76
N PRO A 277 -75.12 -7.46 46.91
CA PRO A 277 -76.52 -7.02 46.76
C PRO A 277 -77.22 -7.15 48.09
N VAL A 278 -78.14 -6.22 48.37
CA VAL A 278 -78.78 -6.02 49.66
C VAL A 278 -79.57 -7.26 50.18
N GLU A 279 -79.88 -8.21 49.32
CA GLU A 279 -80.59 -9.43 49.67
C GLU A 279 -79.72 -10.52 50.30
N ALA A 280 -78.43 -10.43 50.20
CA ALA A 280 -77.46 -11.39 50.75
C ALA A 280 -76.88 -10.97 52.12
N THR A 281 -77.13 -9.76 52.59
CA THR A 281 -76.49 -9.13 53.76
C THR A 281 -77.04 -9.59 55.10
N GLY A 282 -78.17 -10.25 55.10
CA GLY A 282 -78.82 -10.66 56.35
C GLY A 282 -78.16 -11.80 57.13
N ILE A 283 -77.40 -12.65 56.47
CA ILE A 283 -76.69 -13.82 57.05
C ILE A 283 -75.20 -13.60 57.27
N LEU A 284 -74.54 -12.79 56.42
CA LEU A 284 -73.11 -12.51 56.51
C LEU A 284 -72.76 -11.38 57.48
N GLY A 285 -73.67 -10.45 57.76
CA GLY A 285 -73.46 -9.34 58.72
C GLY A 285 -73.30 -9.79 60.17
N SER A 286 -73.81 -10.94 60.52
CA SER A 286 -73.69 -11.49 61.87
C SER A 286 -72.32 -12.21 62.10
N ILE A 287 -71.64 -12.66 61.05
CA ILE A 287 -70.32 -13.37 61.15
C ILE A 287 -69.15 -12.39 61.08
N ALA A 288 -69.28 -11.30 60.30
CA ALA A 288 -68.26 -10.28 60.20
C ALA A 288 -68.06 -9.42 61.47
N GLY A 289 -69.19 -9.19 62.20
CA GLY A 289 -69.14 -8.44 63.45
C GLY A 289 -68.41 -9.15 64.60
N ILE A 290 -68.28 -10.45 64.53
CA ILE A 290 -67.60 -11.24 65.57
C ILE A 290 -66.09 -11.28 65.32
N SER A 291 -65.56 -11.20 64.07
CA SER A 291 -64.15 -11.22 63.76
C SER A 291 -63.41 -9.88 64.00
N GLU A 292 -64.15 -8.75 63.88
CA GLU A 292 -63.66 -7.39 64.15
C GLU A 292 -63.43 -7.10 65.64
N MET A 293 -64.16 -7.81 66.50
CA MET A 293 -64.00 -7.69 67.99
C MET A 293 -62.83 -8.45 68.56
N LEU A 294 -62.06 -9.21 67.74
CA LEU A 294 -61.00 -10.10 68.20
C LEU A 294 -59.60 -9.69 67.67
N SER A 295 -59.42 -8.58 66.96
CA SER A 295 -58.13 -8.06 66.53
C SER A 295 -57.73 -6.79 67.29
N ASP A 296 -56.78 -6.95 68.19
CA ASP A 296 -56.10 -5.88 68.95
C ASP A 296 -55.30 -4.94 68.12
N PRO A 297 -55.26 -3.65 68.47
CA PRO A 297 -54.42 -2.66 67.75
C PRO A 297 -53.14 -2.33 68.49
N GLU A 298 -52.00 -2.74 67.96
CA GLU A 298 -50.64 -2.16 68.22
C GLU A 298 -49.76 -2.52 66.99
N ASP A 299 -49.09 -1.63 66.33
CA ASP A 299 -48.03 -0.77 66.72
C ASP A 299 -47.71 0.29 65.65
N LYS A 300 -47.36 1.49 66.10
CA LYS A 300 -46.89 2.63 65.29
C LYS A 300 -45.41 2.65 65.33
N GLY A 301 -44.78 2.78 64.18
CA GLY A 301 -43.36 3.11 64.04
C GLY A 301 -43.14 4.10 62.92
N VAL A 302 -43.02 5.37 63.30
CA VAL A 302 -42.56 6.48 62.45
C VAL A 302 -41.02 6.41 62.36
N SER A 303 -40.43 6.56 61.18
CA SER A 303 -39.06 7.01 61.05
C SER A 303 -38.94 7.99 59.89
N GLU A 304 -38.52 9.17 60.26
CA GLU A 304 -38.20 10.33 59.41
C GLU A 304 -37.00 10.02 58.50
N VAL A 305 -37.04 10.56 57.30
CA VAL A 305 -35.88 10.60 56.40
C VAL A 305 -35.40 12.03 56.31
N GLU A 306 -34.24 12.28 56.89
CA GLU A 306 -33.48 13.53 56.76
C GLU A 306 -32.92 13.65 55.34
N THR A 307 -33.11 14.86 54.82
CA THR A 307 -32.53 15.36 53.57
C THR A 307 -31.19 16.05 53.93
N GLU A 308 -30.09 15.54 53.49
CA GLU A 308 -28.81 16.23 53.62
C GLU A 308 -28.28 16.65 52.24
N SER A 309 -28.25 17.95 52.04
CA SER A 309 -27.65 18.67 50.92
C SER A 309 -26.16 18.95 51.23
N GLN A 310 -25.23 18.60 50.33
CA GLN A 310 -23.88 19.13 50.39
C GLN A 310 -23.48 19.83 49.08
N PRO A 311 -22.62 20.88 49.19
CA PRO A 311 -22.42 21.86 48.11
C PRO A 311 -21.20 21.55 47.26
N ALA A 312 -21.21 22.11 46.05
CA ALA A 312 -20.18 22.08 45.04
C ALA A 312 -18.82 22.74 45.49
N GLU A 313 -17.77 22.03 45.25
CA GLU A 313 -16.38 22.54 45.36
C GLU A 313 -15.79 22.75 43.96
N LYS A 314 -15.23 23.97 43.73
CA LYS A 314 -14.52 24.40 42.54
C LYS A 314 -13.08 23.92 42.59
N PRO A 315 -12.45 23.53 41.50
CA PRO A 315 -11.00 23.37 41.47
C PRO A 315 -10.28 24.68 41.10
N GLU A 316 -9.27 24.96 41.87
CA GLU A 316 -8.29 26.04 41.73
C GLU A 316 -7.26 25.69 40.64
N LYS A 317 -6.73 26.77 40.06
CA LYS A 317 -5.66 26.80 39.05
C LYS A 317 -4.30 26.43 39.66
N HIS A 318 -3.54 25.63 38.92
CA HIS A 318 -2.10 25.92 38.68
C HIS A 318 -1.69 25.42 37.29
#